data_0c6defdeed4ed711ba0ecaa4635dde8d
#
_entry.id   0c6defdeed4ed711ba0ecaa4635dde8d
#
_cell.length_a   1.000
_cell.length_b   1.000
_cell.length_c   1.000
_cell.angle_alpha   90.00
_cell.angle_beta   90.00
_cell.angle_gamma   90.00
#
_symmetry.space_group_name_H-M   'P 1'
#
loop_
_entity.id
_entity.type
_entity.pdbx_description
1 polymer ?
#
loop_
_entity_poly.entity_id
_entity_poly.type
_entity_poly.pdbx_seq_one_letter_code
_entity_poly.pdbx_strand_id
1 'polypeptide(L)'
;MALQRTLLGLVAAAAVFGFLFAAVSTSDFASHLDRQVHGIHCSLIPGGGDLDTRGTSGCHVTLMSPYSSIMRDTVWGGIPVALPAVGVFSFLIFAALGILVLGRGRDVRALSGLVLATAIPFITSVVMGWISMNELGAACKLCIGIYVSSTVAFLLSVVLLVLGTRKVAPTSDGNADATLQDDTLGDGETTEPVDAAAATEEAPGKLKLATASEMDRRIQVRRVERRGLTRSPESPLAWSVIAIAALLGVAFVALPMMAYASGAPDFDRFVGACGTLANHEGEDEVLVAIGPQTREVEMIEVLDPLCPSCRGFEARFGAHRAADEVSRRALLFPLDSECNWMVEEAVHPGACVLSEAILCADDDAEEVLAWAFDHQDELRTASEDEGAPAITRAVRERFPALSDCIGTPRVRARLNRALRFAVQNELPVLTPQVYVGGTRLCDEDTDLGLDYVLSRLLDREEGGE
;
A
#
# COMPACT_ATOMS: atom_id res chain seq x y z
N MET A 1 -0.42 -33.88 10.12
CA MET A 1 -1.28 -33.62 8.96
C MET A 1 -2.43 -32.68 9.28
N ALA A 2 -3.22 -32.91 10.32
CA ALA A 2 -4.33 -31.98 10.65
C ALA A 2 -3.83 -30.56 10.92
N LEU A 3 -2.84 -30.38 11.80
CA LEU A 3 -2.27 -29.06 12.12
C LEU A 3 -1.80 -28.27 10.87
N GLN A 4 -1.09 -28.92 9.95
CA GLN A 4 -0.60 -28.25 8.74
C GLN A 4 -1.74 -27.81 7.81
N ARG A 5 -2.80 -28.63 7.70
CA ARG A 5 -4.01 -28.25 6.94
C ARG A 5 -4.72 -27.07 7.60
N THR A 6 -4.82 -27.06 8.93
CA THR A 6 -5.41 -25.94 9.66
C THR A 6 -4.60 -24.65 9.45
N LEU A 7 -3.26 -24.73 9.56
CA LEU A 7 -2.39 -23.56 9.34
C LEU A 7 -2.48 -23.03 7.90
N LEU A 8 -2.50 -23.90 6.88
CA LEU A 8 -2.72 -23.49 5.48
C LEU A 8 -4.09 -22.83 5.29
N GLY A 9 -5.12 -23.37 5.94
CA GLY A 9 -6.45 -22.74 5.94
C GLY A 9 -6.45 -21.36 6.59
N LEU A 10 -5.67 -21.17 7.68
CA LEU A 10 -5.51 -19.87 8.33
C LEU A 10 -4.72 -18.87 7.45
N VAL A 11 -3.68 -19.33 6.72
CA VAL A 11 -2.98 -18.50 5.74
C VAL A 11 -3.96 -18.03 4.64
N ALA A 12 -4.77 -18.96 4.11
CA ALA A 12 -5.78 -18.61 3.11
C ALA A 12 -6.83 -17.61 3.67
N ALA A 13 -7.29 -17.83 4.91
CA ALA A 13 -8.21 -16.91 5.56
C ALA A 13 -7.61 -15.50 5.77
N ALA A 14 -6.37 -15.41 6.26
CA ALA A 14 -5.66 -14.13 6.38
C ALA A 14 -5.51 -13.43 5.01
N ALA A 15 -5.21 -14.20 3.96
CA ALA A 15 -5.12 -13.66 2.60
C ALA A 15 -6.49 -13.16 2.09
N VAL A 16 -7.60 -13.82 2.42
CA VAL A 16 -8.96 -13.35 2.09
C VAL A 16 -9.25 -12.01 2.78
N PHE A 17 -8.92 -11.85 4.07
CA PHE A 17 -9.09 -10.58 4.75
C PHE A 17 -8.23 -9.47 4.11
N GLY A 18 -6.96 -9.75 3.81
CA GLY A 18 -6.09 -8.79 3.11
C GLY A 18 -6.64 -8.41 1.74
N PHE A 19 -7.17 -9.36 0.98
CA PHE A 19 -7.85 -9.11 -0.29
C PHE A 19 -9.05 -8.17 -0.12
N LEU A 20 -9.91 -8.40 0.86
CA LEU A 20 -11.10 -7.57 1.09
C LEU A 20 -10.73 -6.13 1.42
N PHE A 21 -9.78 -5.90 2.34
CA PHE A 21 -9.33 -4.56 2.67
C PHE A 21 -8.66 -3.86 1.50
N ALA A 22 -7.81 -4.56 0.74
CA ALA A 22 -7.18 -4.02 -0.46
C ALA A 22 -8.20 -3.68 -1.55
N ALA A 23 -9.21 -4.53 -1.76
CA ALA A 23 -10.27 -4.31 -2.73
C ALA A 23 -11.14 -3.10 -2.37
N VAL A 24 -11.51 -2.92 -1.10
CA VAL A 24 -12.26 -1.74 -0.63
C VAL A 24 -11.43 -0.48 -0.84
N SER A 25 -10.15 -0.48 -0.41
CA SER A 25 -9.25 0.66 -0.60
C SER A 25 -9.06 1.02 -2.08
N THR A 26 -8.95 0.01 -2.96
CA THR A 26 -8.87 0.23 -4.42
C THR A 26 -10.17 0.81 -4.96
N SER A 27 -11.33 0.33 -4.48
CA SER A 27 -12.65 0.83 -4.91
C SER A 27 -12.87 2.28 -4.49
N ASP A 28 -12.50 2.63 -3.25
CA ASP A 28 -12.58 4.00 -2.76
C ASP A 28 -11.71 4.94 -3.60
N PHE A 29 -10.48 4.52 -3.92
CA PHE A 29 -9.61 5.29 -4.82
C PHE A 29 -10.20 5.42 -6.23
N ALA A 30 -10.67 4.32 -6.81
CA ALA A 30 -11.22 4.30 -8.16
C ALA A 30 -12.49 5.14 -8.30
N SER A 31 -13.24 5.37 -7.23
CA SER A 31 -14.41 6.26 -7.27
C SER A 31 -14.07 7.70 -7.63
N HIS A 32 -12.83 8.14 -7.32
CA HIS A 32 -12.34 9.50 -7.65
C HIS A 32 -11.90 9.66 -9.12
N LEU A 33 -11.94 8.60 -9.93
CA LEU A 33 -11.59 8.69 -11.37
C LEU A 33 -12.56 9.56 -12.19
N ASP A 34 -13.69 9.96 -11.64
CA ASP A 34 -14.60 10.91 -12.27
C ASP A 34 -14.25 12.38 -12.00
N ARG A 35 -13.12 12.65 -11.34
CA ARG A 35 -12.65 13.99 -10.94
C ARG A 35 -13.61 14.71 -9.98
N GLN A 36 -14.36 13.95 -9.16
CA GLN A 36 -15.21 14.52 -8.12
C GLN A 36 -14.73 14.07 -6.74
N VAL A 37 -14.99 14.90 -5.74
CA VAL A 37 -14.68 14.54 -4.35
C VAL A 37 -15.75 13.58 -3.85
N HIS A 38 -15.34 12.36 -3.55
CA HIS A 38 -16.19 11.35 -2.95
C HIS A 38 -15.83 11.14 -1.47
N GLY A 39 -16.84 10.79 -0.66
CA GLY A 39 -16.59 10.38 0.72
C GLY A 39 -15.83 9.05 0.78
N ILE A 40 -14.86 8.96 1.66
CA ILE A 40 -14.01 7.79 1.83
C ILE A 40 -14.55 6.88 2.94
N HIS A 41 -14.68 5.59 2.65
CA HIS A 41 -15.12 4.59 3.62
C HIS A 41 -13.97 4.20 4.56
N CYS A 42 -13.83 4.89 5.67
CA CYS A 42 -12.82 4.59 6.67
C CYS A 42 -13.31 3.57 7.71
N SER A 43 -13.80 2.41 7.27
CA SER A 43 -14.30 1.35 8.14
C SER A 43 -13.49 0.07 8.02
N LEU A 44 -13.29 -0.63 9.17
CA LEU A 44 -12.69 -1.98 9.18
C LEU A 44 -13.61 -3.03 8.56
N ILE A 45 -14.92 -2.74 8.49
CA ILE A 45 -15.91 -3.60 7.87
C ILE A 45 -16.32 -2.96 6.54
N PRO A 46 -16.11 -3.62 5.39
CA PRO A 46 -16.52 -3.10 4.10
C PRO A 46 -18.01 -2.71 4.10
N GLY A 47 -18.31 -1.46 3.72
CA GLY A 47 -19.68 -0.92 3.71
C GLY A 47 -20.26 -0.52 5.07
N GLY A 48 -19.47 -0.58 6.15
CA GLY A 48 -19.87 -0.14 7.49
C GLY A 48 -19.11 1.10 7.92
N GLY A 49 -19.81 2.10 8.42
CA GLY A 49 -19.23 3.33 8.97
C GLY A 49 -19.67 4.60 8.23
N ASP A 50 -19.45 5.73 8.87
CA ASP A 50 -19.72 7.03 8.27
C ASP A 50 -18.70 7.37 7.19
N LEU A 51 -19.18 7.91 6.07
CA LEU A 51 -18.34 8.46 5.01
C LEU A 51 -17.62 9.70 5.53
N ASP A 52 -16.30 9.74 5.39
CA ASP A 52 -15.53 10.95 5.66
C ASP A 52 -15.66 11.93 4.49
N THR A 53 -16.55 12.89 4.64
CA THR A 53 -16.74 13.99 3.70
C THR A 53 -15.98 15.25 4.10
N ARG A 54 -15.36 15.28 5.29
CA ARG A 54 -14.64 16.44 5.82
C ARG A 54 -13.13 16.41 5.55
N GLY A 55 -12.61 15.29 5.05
CA GLY A 55 -11.18 15.15 4.73
C GLY A 55 -10.25 15.06 5.94
N THR A 56 -10.79 14.80 7.13
CA THR A 56 -10.03 14.81 8.40
C THR A 56 -9.64 13.42 8.91
N SER A 57 -10.14 12.35 8.29
CA SER A 57 -9.80 11.00 8.72
C SER A 57 -8.41 10.58 8.24
N GLY A 58 -7.75 9.73 9.02
CA GLY A 58 -6.46 9.15 8.62
C GLY A 58 -6.54 8.38 7.28
N CYS A 59 -7.72 7.88 6.88
CA CYS A 59 -7.91 7.24 5.57
C CYS A 59 -7.87 8.28 4.44
N HIS A 60 -8.48 9.44 4.64
CA HIS A 60 -8.44 10.52 3.65
C HIS A 60 -7.00 11.01 3.45
N VAL A 61 -6.30 11.33 4.55
CA VAL A 61 -4.90 11.78 4.51
C VAL A 61 -4.02 10.77 3.77
N THR A 62 -4.16 9.48 4.07
CA THR A 62 -3.34 8.45 3.40
C THR A 62 -3.72 8.21 1.95
N LEU A 63 -5.01 8.28 1.59
CA LEU A 63 -5.47 8.09 0.22
C LEU A 63 -5.05 9.25 -0.68
N MET A 64 -5.14 10.48 -0.18
CA MET A 64 -4.76 11.69 -0.92
C MET A 64 -3.25 11.96 -0.88
N SER A 65 -2.47 11.16 -0.14
CA SER A 65 -1.03 11.33 -0.05
C SER A 65 -0.30 10.95 -1.35
N PRO A 66 0.91 11.48 -1.58
CA PRO A 66 1.74 11.10 -2.73
C PRO A 66 2.17 9.62 -2.73
N TYR A 67 2.04 8.92 -1.59
CA TYR A 67 2.39 7.51 -1.43
C TYR A 67 1.24 6.54 -1.75
N SER A 68 0.04 7.06 -2.04
CA SER A 68 -1.16 6.25 -2.27
C SER A 68 -1.19 5.57 -3.64
N SER A 69 -0.46 6.09 -4.63
CA SER A 69 -0.47 5.60 -6.01
C SER A 69 0.90 5.70 -6.68
N ILE A 70 1.08 4.94 -7.75
CA ILE A 70 2.28 4.91 -8.60
C ILE A 70 1.91 5.32 -10.03
N MET A 71 2.89 5.71 -10.86
CA MET A 71 2.68 6.16 -12.25
C MET A 71 1.72 7.36 -12.34
N ARG A 72 1.80 8.28 -11.40
CA ARG A 72 0.90 9.43 -11.25
C ARG A 72 1.05 10.47 -12.36
N ASP A 73 2.20 10.53 -12.98
CA ASP A 73 2.53 11.39 -14.12
C ASP A 73 1.98 10.88 -15.45
N THR A 74 1.68 9.59 -15.56
CA THR A 74 1.22 8.94 -16.79
C THR A 74 -0.26 8.58 -16.79
N VAL A 75 -0.80 8.28 -15.62
CA VAL A 75 -2.21 7.95 -15.41
C VAL A 75 -2.79 8.96 -14.42
N TRP A 76 -3.89 9.61 -14.76
CA TRP A 76 -4.54 10.56 -13.86
C TRP A 76 -4.88 9.88 -12.53
N GLY A 77 -4.45 10.47 -11.42
CA GLY A 77 -4.53 9.89 -10.09
C GLY A 77 -3.53 8.75 -9.83
N GLY A 78 -2.93 8.18 -10.87
CA GLY A 78 -2.04 7.02 -10.77
C GLY A 78 -2.77 5.69 -10.54
N ILE A 79 -1.99 4.62 -10.39
CA ILE A 79 -2.48 3.28 -10.03
C ILE A 79 -2.39 3.13 -8.52
N PRO A 80 -3.50 2.92 -7.79
CA PRO A 80 -3.47 2.83 -6.33
C PRO A 80 -2.60 1.67 -5.85
N VAL A 81 -1.77 1.88 -4.84
CA VAL A 81 -0.89 0.84 -4.27
C VAL A 81 -1.66 -0.33 -3.65
N ALA A 82 -2.94 -0.14 -3.36
CA ALA A 82 -3.84 -1.20 -2.91
C ALA A 82 -4.17 -2.21 -4.03
N LEU A 83 -4.13 -1.83 -5.31
CA LEU A 83 -4.44 -2.72 -6.44
C LEU A 83 -3.41 -3.85 -6.62
N PRO A 84 -2.08 -3.61 -6.61
CA PRO A 84 -1.11 -4.70 -6.50
C PRO A 84 -1.36 -5.62 -5.33
N ALA A 85 -1.78 -5.10 -4.17
CA ALA A 85 -2.08 -5.91 -3.00
C ALA A 85 -3.28 -6.85 -3.25
N VAL A 86 -4.33 -6.40 -3.95
CA VAL A 86 -5.43 -7.28 -4.41
C VAL A 86 -4.89 -8.46 -5.22
N GLY A 87 -3.98 -8.22 -6.15
CA GLY A 87 -3.33 -9.26 -6.95
C GLY A 87 -2.52 -10.23 -6.11
N VAL A 88 -1.67 -9.71 -5.22
CA VAL A 88 -0.83 -10.53 -4.33
C VAL A 88 -1.68 -11.41 -3.42
N PHE A 89 -2.68 -10.86 -2.73
CA PHE A 89 -3.55 -11.64 -1.86
C PHE A 89 -4.37 -12.68 -2.62
N SER A 90 -4.83 -12.37 -3.85
CA SER A 90 -5.49 -13.35 -4.74
C SER A 90 -4.56 -14.51 -5.05
N PHE A 91 -3.30 -14.23 -5.38
CA PHE A 91 -2.30 -15.25 -5.58
C PHE A 91 -2.02 -16.08 -4.31
N LEU A 92 -1.94 -15.45 -3.14
CA LEU A 92 -1.72 -16.15 -1.86
C LEU A 92 -2.88 -17.10 -1.54
N ILE A 93 -4.13 -16.69 -1.79
CA ILE A 93 -5.30 -17.57 -1.66
C ILE A 93 -5.15 -18.78 -2.60
N PHE A 94 -4.85 -18.53 -3.87
CA PHE A 94 -4.63 -19.57 -4.87
C PHE A 94 -3.49 -20.54 -4.45
N ALA A 95 -2.35 -20.00 -4.05
CA ALA A 95 -1.18 -20.79 -3.65
C ALA A 95 -1.46 -21.64 -2.39
N ALA A 96 -2.03 -21.05 -1.33
CA ALA A 96 -2.35 -21.75 -0.09
C ALA A 96 -3.37 -22.87 -0.32
N LEU A 97 -4.44 -22.60 -1.07
CA LEU A 97 -5.44 -23.61 -1.44
C LEU A 97 -4.85 -24.67 -2.37
N GLY A 98 -4.00 -24.29 -3.33
CA GLY A 98 -3.30 -25.21 -4.21
C GLY A 98 -2.43 -26.20 -3.43
N ILE A 99 -1.62 -25.72 -2.48
CA ILE A 99 -0.80 -26.56 -1.60
C ILE A 99 -1.70 -27.48 -0.75
N LEU A 100 -2.83 -26.98 -0.27
CA LEU A 100 -3.78 -27.74 0.55
C LEU A 100 -4.46 -28.86 -0.27
N VAL A 101 -4.97 -28.56 -1.44
CA VAL A 101 -5.68 -29.50 -2.33
C VAL A 101 -4.73 -30.57 -2.87
N LEU A 102 -3.53 -30.19 -3.28
CA LEU A 102 -2.51 -31.10 -3.76
C LEU A 102 -1.88 -31.95 -2.65
N GLY A 103 -2.20 -31.69 -1.38
CA GLY A 103 -1.66 -32.42 -0.22
C GLY A 103 -0.17 -32.16 0.03
N ARG A 104 0.41 -31.10 -0.55
CA ARG A 104 1.83 -30.74 -0.51
C ARG A 104 2.27 -29.97 0.75
N GLY A 105 1.49 -29.98 1.82
CA GLY A 105 1.74 -29.26 3.06
C GLY A 105 3.04 -29.63 3.82
N ARG A 106 3.84 -30.57 3.30
CA ARG A 106 5.17 -30.95 3.81
C ARG A 106 6.28 -30.75 2.78
N ASP A 107 5.97 -30.32 1.60
CA ASP A 107 6.97 -30.04 0.57
C ASP A 107 7.69 -28.73 0.92
N VAL A 108 8.96 -28.84 1.32
CA VAL A 108 9.78 -27.71 1.74
C VAL A 108 9.87 -26.65 0.63
N ARG A 109 9.92 -27.07 -0.66
CA ARG A 109 10.00 -26.13 -1.78
C ARG A 109 8.70 -25.34 -1.94
N ALA A 110 7.54 -26.02 -1.82
CA ALA A 110 6.24 -25.36 -1.86
C ALA A 110 6.07 -24.37 -0.69
N LEU A 111 6.48 -24.79 0.51
CA LEU A 111 6.40 -23.94 1.71
C LEU A 111 7.38 -22.77 1.66
N SER A 112 8.61 -22.96 1.13
CA SER A 112 9.56 -21.87 0.91
C SER A 112 9.02 -20.85 -0.10
N GLY A 113 8.39 -21.33 -1.20
CA GLY A 113 7.72 -20.47 -2.16
C GLY A 113 6.59 -19.64 -1.52
N LEU A 114 5.80 -20.27 -0.64
CA LEU A 114 4.74 -19.57 0.10
C LEU A 114 5.30 -18.51 1.06
N VAL A 115 6.40 -18.82 1.77
CA VAL A 115 7.08 -17.84 2.64
C VAL A 115 7.59 -16.65 1.83
N LEU A 116 8.25 -16.89 0.69
CA LEU A 116 8.73 -15.81 -0.20
C LEU A 116 7.57 -14.97 -0.72
N ALA A 117 6.47 -15.59 -1.13
CA ALA A 117 5.29 -14.88 -1.62
C ALA A 117 4.62 -14.05 -0.52
N THR A 118 4.54 -14.53 0.73
CA THR A 118 3.98 -13.78 1.85
C THR A 118 4.92 -12.73 2.41
N ALA A 119 6.25 -12.85 2.17
CA ALA A 119 7.23 -11.85 2.58
C ALA A 119 7.05 -10.53 1.80
N ILE A 120 6.63 -10.58 0.54
CA ILE A 120 6.42 -9.39 -0.30
C ILE A 120 5.39 -8.44 0.34
N PRO A 121 4.13 -8.82 0.57
CA PRO A 121 3.16 -7.91 1.17
C PRO A 121 3.51 -7.57 2.63
N PHE A 122 4.22 -8.43 3.36
CA PHE A 122 4.69 -8.14 4.70
C PHE A 122 5.72 -7.00 4.70
N ILE A 123 6.76 -7.07 3.86
CA ILE A 123 7.80 -6.02 3.75
C ILE A 123 7.17 -4.72 3.29
N THR A 124 6.31 -4.75 2.26
CA THR A 124 5.59 -3.57 1.78
C THR A 124 4.74 -2.96 2.90
N SER A 125 4.05 -3.76 3.70
CA SER A 125 3.25 -3.29 4.84
C SER A 125 4.09 -2.61 5.91
N VAL A 126 5.31 -3.12 6.18
CA VAL A 126 6.24 -2.48 7.15
C VAL A 126 6.68 -1.13 6.63
N VAL A 127 7.06 -1.04 5.34
CA VAL A 127 7.51 0.24 4.72
C VAL A 127 6.37 1.25 4.71
N MET A 128 5.18 0.86 4.24
CA MET A 128 4.02 1.76 4.16
C MET A 128 3.52 2.17 5.55
N GLY A 129 3.59 1.26 6.53
CA GLY A 129 3.28 1.59 7.92
C GLY A 129 4.25 2.59 8.52
N TRP A 130 5.55 2.48 8.21
CA TRP A 130 6.56 3.45 8.63
C TRP A 130 6.29 4.83 8.00
N ILE A 131 6.03 4.90 6.69
CA ILE A 131 5.67 6.16 6.00
C ILE A 131 4.41 6.77 6.63
N SER A 132 3.36 5.97 6.84
CA SER A 132 2.10 6.43 7.43
C SER A 132 2.28 7.10 8.81
N MET A 133 3.16 6.55 9.63
CA MET A 133 3.39 7.06 11.00
C MET A 133 4.39 8.21 11.06
N ASN A 134 5.43 8.22 10.20
CA ASN A 134 6.51 9.19 10.33
C ASN A 134 6.39 10.36 9.33
N GLU A 135 5.86 10.10 8.11
CA GLU A 135 5.73 11.15 7.08
C GLU A 135 4.34 11.77 7.09
N LEU A 136 3.29 10.96 7.28
CA LEU A 136 1.92 11.44 7.20
C LEU A 136 1.28 11.73 8.56
N GLY A 137 1.84 11.20 9.65
CA GLY A 137 1.25 11.32 10.98
C GLY A 137 -0.17 10.75 11.10
N ALA A 138 -0.59 9.92 10.15
CA ALA A 138 -1.97 9.47 10.00
C ALA A 138 -2.08 7.95 9.92
N ALA A 139 -3.11 7.39 10.54
CA ALA A 139 -3.38 5.96 10.55
C ALA A 139 -4.65 5.61 9.76
N CYS A 140 -4.51 4.94 8.64
CA CYS A 140 -5.61 4.43 7.84
C CYS A 140 -6.10 3.07 8.37
N LYS A 141 -7.36 2.95 8.74
CA LYS A 141 -7.95 1.70 9.26
C LYS A 141 -7.91 0.57 8.23
N LEU A 142 -8.16 0.85 6.95
CA LEU A 142 -8.07 -0.13 5.86
C LEU A 142 -6.63 -0.61 5.68
N CYS A 143 -5.66 0.31 5.71
CA CYS A 143 -4.24 0.00 5.62
C CYS A 143 -3.79 -0.90 6.79
N ILE A 144 -4.24 -0.60 8.02
CA ILE A 144 -3.97 -1.45 9.20
C ILE A 144 -4.50 -2.87 8.96
N GLY A 145 -5.71 -3.01 8.39
CA GLY A 145 -6.27 -4.31 8.02
C GLY A 145 -5.38 -5.11 7.07
N ILE A 146 -4.81 -4.46 6.05
CA ILE A 146 -3.85 -5.04 5.12
C ILE A 146 -2.56 -5.45 5.85
N TYR A 147 -2.01 -4.57 6.72
CA TYR A 147 -0.77 -4.82 7.46
C TYR A 147 -0.89 -6.00 8.42
N VAL A 148 -1.99 -6.09 9.16
CA VAL A 148 -2.27 -7.22 10.06
C VAL A 148 -2.41 -8.52 9.26
N SER A 149 -3.17 -8.49 8.16
CA SER A 149 -3.40 -9.67 7.32
C SER A 149 -2.10 -10.20 6.70
N SER A 150 -1.23 -9.33 6.19
CA SER A 150 0.07 -9.70 5.62
C SER A 150 1.02 -10.26 6.68
N THR A 151 1.05 -9.64 7.87
CA THR A 151 1.87 -10.10 8.99
C THR A 151 1.45 -11.50 9.46
N VAL A 152 0.16 -11.71 9.66
CA VAL A 152 -0.39 -13.03 10.07
C VAL A 152 -0.09 -14.10 9.00
N ALA A 153 -0.33 -13.79 7.71
CA ALA A 153 -0.05 -14.72 6.62
C ALA A 153 1.44 -15.10 6.57
N PHE A 154 2.34 -14.14 6.72
CA PHE A 154 3.78 -14.35 6.73
C PHE A 154 4.22 -15.22 7.93
N LEU A 155 3.84 -14.86 9.15
CA LEU A 155 4.20 -15.61 10.35
C LEU A 155 3.71 -17.06 10.31
N LEU A 156 2.46 -17.28 9.88
CA LEU A 156 1.91 -18.63 9.71
C LEU A 156 2.66 -19.43 8.64
N SER A 157 3.09 -18.79 7.54
CA SER A 157 3.87 -19.44 6.49
C SER A 157 5.27 -19.85 6.99
N VAL A 158 5.92 -19.00 7.80
CA VAL A 158 7.20 -19.32 8.45
C VAL A 158 7.04 -20.50 9.42
N VAL A 159 6.00 -20.51 10.25
CA VAL A 159 5.70 -21.64 11.15
C VAL A 159 5.49 -22.94 10.36
N LEU A 160 4.74 -22.88 9.24
CA LEU A 160 4.54 -24.01 8.34
C LEU A 160 5.86 -24.55 7.80
N LEU A 161 6.77 -23.68 7.36
CA LEU A 161 8.08 -24.06 6.84
C LEU A 161 8.92 -24.74 7.93
N VAL A 162 8.98 -24.17 9.13
CA VAL A 162 9.71 -24.74 10.28
C VAL A 162 9.17 -26.11 10.65
N LEU A 163 7.84 -26.31 10.67
CA LEU A 163 7.21 -27.61 10.93
C LEU A 163 7.44 -28.57 9.77
N GLY A 164 7.55 -28.10 8.53
CA GLY A 164 7.86 -28.93 7.37
C GLY A 164 9.31 -29.41 7.35
N THR A 165 10.25 -28.64 7.85
CA THR A 165 11.69 -28.97 7.90
C THR A 165 12.07 -29.85 9.07
N ARG A 166 11.26 -29.89 10.14
CA ARG A 166 11.52 -30.81 11.26
C ARG A 166 11.40 -32.25 10.76
N LYS A 167 12.55 -32.93 10.55
CA LYS A 167 12.60 -34.38 10.35
C LYS A 167 11.92 -35.01 11.55
N VAL A 168 10.90 -35.83 11.31
CA VAL A 168 10.44 -36.79 12.32
C VAL A 168 11.67 -37.65 12.67
N ALA A 169 12.23 -37.46 13.84
CA ALA A 169 13.27 -38.35 14.35
C ALA A 169 12.71 -39.75 14.21
N PRO A 170 13.43 -40.73 13.64
CA PRO A 170 12.98 -42.11 13.65
C PRO A 170 12.79 -42.45 15.10
N THR A 171 11.57 -42.84 15.50
CA THR A 171 11.33 -43.46 16.77
C THR A 171 12.22 -44.70 16.77
N SER A 172 13.24 -44.63 17.59
CA SER A 172 14.05 -45.78 17.98
C SER A 172 13.13 -46.66 18.81
N ASP A 173 12.30 -47.46 18.15
CA ASP A 173 11.71 -48.61 18.78
C ASP A 173 12.84 -49.59 18.98
N GLY A 174 13.25 -49.64 20.24
CA GLY A 174 14.19 -50.60 20.70
C GLY A 174 13.72 -52.00 20.30
N ASN A 175 14.54 -52.67 19.55
CA ASN A 175 14.52 -54.10 19.51
C ASN A 175 15.92 -54.55 19.88
N ALA A 176 15.97 -54.97 21.12
CA ALA A 176 17.09 -55.66 21.71
C ALA A 176 17.33 -56.97 20.94
N ASP A 177 18.56 -57.17 20.65
CA ASP A 177 19.26 -58.39 20.83
C ASP A 177 18.70 -59.69 20.21
N ALA A 178 19.38 -60.15 19.18
CA ALA A 178 19.60 -61.56 18.93
C ALA A 178 20.95 -61.70 18.24
N THR A 179 21.98 -61.78 19.07
CA THR A 179 23.25 -62.40 18.74
C THR A 179 22.98 -63.86 18.36
N LEU A 180 23.27 -64.16 17.13
CA LEU A 180 23.62 -65.52 16.75
C LEU A 180 25.00 -65.50 16.12
N GLN A 181 25.97 -65.93 16.96
CA GLN A 181 27.22 -66.41 16.51
C GLN A 181 26.96 -67.57 15.54
N ASP A 182 27.60 -67.59 14.44
CA ASP A 182 27.86 -68.75 13.64
C ASP A 182 29.38 -68.86 13.41
N ASP A 183 29.90 -69.92 14.05
CA ASP A 183 31.27 -70.28 13.93
C ASP A 183 31.41 -71.39 12.86
N THR A 184 32.42 -71.24 12.07
CA THR A 184 33.34 -72.28 11.53
C THR A 184 32.96 -73.14 10.34
N LEU A 185 33.70 -72.90 9.28
CA LEU A 185 34.69 -73.77 8.60
C LEU A 185 34.25 -75.21 8.18
N GLY A 186 34.43 -75.49 6.90
CA GLY A 186 34.60 -76.86 6.44
C GLY A 186 34.57 -77.02 4.93
N ASP A 187 35.73 -77.15 4.39
CA ASP A 187 36.08 -77.52 2.99
C ASP A 187 35.57 -78.89 2.59
N GLY A 188 35.44 -79.12 1.26
CA GLY A 188 35.53 -80.51 0.68
C GLY A 188 34.52 -80.79 -0.42
N GLU A 189 34.84 -80.54 -1.56
CA GLU A 189 35.24 -81.30 -2.75
C GLU A 189 34.42 -82.53 -3.15
N THR A 190 34.01 -82.51 -4.39
CA THR A 190 33.92 -83.53 -5.44
C THR A 190 32.83 -84.60 -5.51
N THR A 191 32.39 -84.65 -6.74
CA THR A 191 32.04 -85.73 -7.64
C THR A 191 30.61 -86.19 -7.76
N GLU A 192 30.20 -86.05 -9.03
CA GLU A 192 29.16 -86.78 -9.75
C GLU A 192 29.37 -88.27 -9.73
N PRO A 193 28.61 -89.12 -10.39
CA PRO A 193 27.24 -89.01 -10.95
C PRO A 193 26.37 -90.29 -10.83
N VAL A 194 25.27 -90.30 -11.49
CA VAL A 194 24.61 -91.40 -12.28
C VAL A 194 23.53 -92.27 -11.64
N ASP A 195 22.46 -92.24 -12.36
CA ASP A 195 21.47 -93.24 -12.79
C ASP A 195 20.33 -93.74 -11.94
N ALA A 196 19.25 -93.62 -12.61
CA ALA A 196 18.25 -94.59 -12.97
C ALA A 196 17.10 -94.99 -12.04
N ALA A 197 15.98 -94.60 -12.58
CA ALA A 197 14.76 -95.39 -12.74
C ALA A 197 14.11 -96.04 -11.55
N ALA A 198 12.90 -95.70 -11.29
CA ALA A 198 11.73 -96.61 -11.42
C ALA A 198 10.49 -95.98 -10.81
N ALA A 199 9.44 -96.12 -11.63
CA ALA A 199 8.05 -95.80 -11.30
C ALA A 199 7.53 -96.56 -10.08
N THR A 200 6.59 -95.95 -9.37
CA THR A 200 5.24 -96.53 -9.17
C THR A 200 4.39 -95.65 -8.23
N GLU A 201 3.16 -95.45 -8.70
CA GLU A 201 1.86 -95.44 -8.03
C GLU A 201 1.51 -94.43 -6.93
N GLU A 202 0.56 -93.72 -7.33
CA GLU A 202 -0.69 -93.20 -6.66
C GLU A 202 -0.86 -93.37 -5.12
N ALA A 203 -1.22 -92.25 -4.53
CA ALA A 203 -2.35 -92.14 -3.60
C ALA A 203 -2.75 -90.72 -3.36
N PRO A 204 -4.04 -90.41 -3.12
CA PRO A 204 -4.65 -89.08 -3.30
C PRO A 204 -4.39 -88.08 -2.20
N GLY A 205 -4.34 -86.86 -2.64
CA GLY A 205 -4.00 -85.70 -1.86
C GLY A 205 -4.81 -85.50 -0.58
N LYS A 206 -4.13 -85.32 0.49
CA LYS A 206 -4.63 -84.66 1.68
C LYS A 206 -4.44 -83.15 1.51
N LEU A 207 -5.54 -82.49 1.21
CA LEU A 207 -5.65 -81.00 1.25
C LEU A 207 -5.28 -80.59 2.69
N LYS A 208 -4.08 -80.13 2.91
CA LYS A 208 -3.69 -79.56 4.20
C LYS A 208 -4.45 -78.20 4.32
N LEU A 209 -5.53 -78.23 5.09
CA LEU A 209 -6.15 -77.01 5.58
C LEU A 209 -5.07 -76.25 6.35
N ALA A 210 -4.75 -75.02 5.81
CA ALA A 210 -3.88 -74.11 6.52
C ALA A 210 -4.47 -73.81 7.90
N THR A 211 -3.69 -74.04 8.95
CA THR A 211 -4.15 -73.79 10.33
C THR A 211 -4.52 -72.25 10.46
N ALA A 212 -5.50 -72.01 11.31
CA ALA A 212 -5.95 -70.60 11.54
C ALA A 212 -4.81 -69.62 11.83
N SER A 213 -3.72 -70.13 12.42
CA SER A 213 -2.47 -69.43 12.70
C SER A 213 -1.71 -69.00 11.42
N GLU A 214 -1.71 -69.85 10.40
CA GLU A 214 -1.03 -69.58 9.12
C GLU A 214 -1.85 -68.62 8.28
N MET A 215 -3.17 -68.68 8.37
CA MET A 215 -4.09 -67.73 7.70
C MET A 215 -4.02 -66.34 8.34
N ASP A 216 -3.93 -66.26 9.66
CA ASP A 216 -3.74 -65.05 10.41
C ASP A 216 -2.38 -64.41 10.12
N ARG A 217 -1.32 -65.20 9.99
CA ARG A 217 0.01 -64.74 9.56
C ARG A 217 0.01 -64.17 8.13
N ARG A 218 -0.71 -64.82 7.21
CA ARG A 218 -0.85 -64.31 5.82
C ARG A 218 -1.70 -63.06 5.75
N ILE A 219 -2.71 -62.93 6.61
CA ILE A 219 -3.51 -61.72 6.72
C ILE A 219 -2.70 -60.59 7.35
N GLN A 220 -1.89 -60.87 8.36
CA GLN A 220 -0.98 -59.88 8.96
C GLN A 220 0.11 -59.42 7.96
N VAL A 221 0.74 -60.36 7.23
CA VAL A 221 1.72 -60.00 6.17
C VAL A 221 1.07 -59.18 5.08
N ARG A 222 -0.12 -59.52 4.58
CA ARG A 222 -0.88 -58.68 3.62
C ARG A 222 -1.34 -57.34 4.21
N ARG A 223 -1.59 -57.26 5.53
CA ARG A 223 -1.91 -56.02 6.22
C ARG A 223 -0.68 -55.12 6.38
N VAL A 224 0.48 -55.76 6.63
CA VAL A 224 1.77 -55.06 6.68
C VAL A 224 2.20 -54.64 5.28
N GLU A 225 2.01 -55.49 4.25
CA GLU A 225 2.27 -55.11 2.83
C GLU A 225 1.29 -54.02 2.34
N ARG A 226 0.02 -54.03 2.73
CA ARG A 226 -0.90 -52.93 2.46
C ARG A 226 -0.62 -51.65 3.29
N ARG A 227 -0.02 -51.79 4.50
CA ARG A 227 0.52 -50.66 5.25
C ARG A 227 1.89 -50.22 4.75
N GLY A 228 2.65 -51.15 4.14
CA GLY A 228 3.93 -50.91 3.47
C GLY A 228 3.81 -50.47 2.01
N LEU A 229 2.59 -50.31 1.44
CA LEU A 229 2.32 -49.36 0.40
C LEU A 229 2.44 -47.94 1.01
N THR A 230 3.59 -47.77 1.63
CA THR A 230 4.16 -46.53 2.06
C THR A 230 4.07 -45.58 0.90
N ARG A 231 3.30 -44.55 1.08
CA ARG A 231 3.48 -43.25 0.46
C ARG A 231 4.96 -43.14 0.10
N SER A 232 5.28 -43.32 -1.20
CA SER A 232 6.59 -42.97 -1.70
C SER A 232 6.88 -41.56 -1.19
N PRO A 233 8.08 -41.25 -0.71
CA PRO A 233 8.43 -39.91 -0.28
C PRO A 233 8.03 -38.99 -1.44
N GLU A 234 7.08 -38.07 -1.16
CA GLU A 234 6.54 -37.15 -2.18
C GLU A 234 7.75 -36.52 -2.87
N SER A 235 7.92 -36.80 -4.15
CA SER A 235 9.01 -36.20 -4.92
C SER A 235 8.92 -34.69 -4.76
N PRO A 236 10.02 -34.00 -4.46
CA PRO A 236 9.97 -32.54 -4.28
C PRO A 236 9.41 -31.87 -5.55
N LEU A 237 8.69 -30.78 -5.36
CA LEU A 237 8.05 -30.04 -6.46
C LEU A 237 9.08 -29.74 -7.55
N ALA A 238 8.74 -30.03 -8.78
CA ALA A 238 9.63 -29.75 -9.90
C ALA A 238 9.88 -28.23 -10.03
N TRP A 239 11.07 -27.82 -10.40
CA TRP A 239 11.42 -26.42 -10.59
C TRP A 239 10.52 -25.72 -11.64
N SER A 240 10.06 -26.47 -12.65
CA SER A 240 9.11 -25.97 -13.64
C SER A 240 7.78 -25.53 -13.02
N VAL A 241 7.26 -26.27 -12.03
CA VAL A 241 6.02 -25.90 -11.34
C VAL A 241 6.22 -24.63 -10.50
N ILE A 242 7.39 -24.48 -9.86
CA ILE A 242 7.73 -23.27 -9.11
C ILE A 242 7.83 -22.08 -10.05
N ALA A 243 8.47 -22.23 -11.22
CA ALA A 243 8.58 -21.18 -12.23
C ALA A 243 7.19 -20.78 -12.77
N ILE A 244 6.32 -21.73 -13.05
CA ILE A 244 4.93 -21.47 -13.45
C ILE A 244 4.17 -20.74 -12.35
N ALA A 245 4.30 -21.16 -11.10
CA ALA A 245 3.66 -20.49 -9.98
C ALA A 245 4.17 -19.04 -9.82
N ALA A 246 5.46 -18.78 -10.01
CA ALA A 246 6.02 -17.43 -9.99
C ALA A 246 5.48 -16.57 -11.13
N LEU A 247 5.39 -17.10 -12.37
CA LEU A 247 4.79 -16.40 -13.50
C LEU A 247 3.30 -16.10 -13.26
N LEU A 248 2.56 -17.03 -12.68
CA LEU A 248 1.18 -16.80 -12.28
C LEU A 248 1.10 -15.70 -11.22
N GLY A 249 1.99 -15.68 -10.23
CA GLY A 249 2.05 -14.61 -9.22
C GLY A 249 2.24 -13.24 -9.86
N VAL A 250 3.16 -13.13 -10.83
CA VAL A 250 3.35 -11.89 -11.60
C VAL A 250 2.08 -11.54 -12.39
N ALA A 251 1.44 -12.51 -13.01
CA ALA A 251 0.21 -12.27 -13.79
C ALA A 251 -0.96 -11.79 -12.91
N PHE A 252 -1.11 -12.35 -11.70
CA PHE A 252 -2.13 -11.90 -10.73
C PHE A 252 -1.97 -10.43 -10.34
N VAL A 253 -0.74 -9.89 -10.35
CA VAL A 253 -0.46 -8.48 -10.05
C VAL A 253 -0.53 -7.63 -11.31
N ALA A 254 0.15 -8.03 -12.38
CA ALA A 254 0.30 -7.20 -13.58
C ALA A 254 -1.00 -7.05 -14.38
N LEU A 255 -1.82 -8.11 -14.50
CA LEU A 255 -3.04 -8.04 -15.30
C LEU A 255 -4.08 -7.04 -14.73
N PRO A 256 -4.39 -7.02 -13.42
CA PRO A 256 -5.27 -5.99 -12.87
C PRO A 256 -4.71 -4.57 -13.02
N MET A 257 -3.39 -4.39 -12.84
CA MET A 257 -2.75 -3.08 -13.03
C MET A 257 -2.84 -2.60 -14.48
N MET A 258 -2.56 -3.48 -15.45
CA MET A 258 -2.69 -3.15 -16.87
C MET A 258 -4.15 -2.86 -17.25
N ALA A 259 -5.10 -3.66 -16.74
CA ALA A 259 -6.52 -3.43 -16.98
C ALA A 259 -6.98 -2.09 -16.41
N TYR A 260 -6.52 -1.73 -15.20
CA TYR A 260 -6.81 -0.44 -14.59
C TYR A 260 -6.24 0.71 -15.42
N ALA A 261 -4.95 0.65 -15.77
CA ALA A 261 -4.29 1.70 -16.54
C ALA A 261 -4.92 1.87 -17.94
N SER A 262 -5.28 0.75 -18.62
CA SER A 262 -5.93 0.81 -19.93
C SER A 262 -7.38 1.29 -19.89
N GLY A 263 -8.05 1.16 -18.75
CA GLY A 263 -9.41 1.63 -18.53
C GLY A 263 -9.48 3.03 -17.90
N ALA A 264 -8.32 3.63 -17.57
CA ALA A 264 -8.29 4.98 -17.02
C ALA A 264 -8.85 5.99 -18.01
N PRO A 265 -9.68 6.95 -17.55
CA PRO A 265 -10.19 8.00 -18.42
C PRO A 265 -9.06 8.88 -18.96
N ASP A 266 -9.21 9.33 -20.20
CA ASP A 266 -8.33 10.34 -20.80
C ASP A 266 -8.80 11.73 -20.39
N PHE A 267 -8.01 12.39 -19.55
CA PHE A 267 -8.30 13.74 -19.06
C PHE A 267 -7.38 14.81 -19.66
N ASP A 268 -6.56 14.50 -20.66
CA ASP A 268 -5.72 15.49 -21.35
C ASP A 268 -6.52 16.71 -21.84
N ARG A 269 -7.79 16.54 -22.22
CA ARG A 269 -8.70 17.60 -22.65
C ARG A 269 -8.97 18.67 -21.59
N PHE A 270 -8.76 18.38 -20.32
CA PHE A 270 -8.97 19.32 -19.22
C PHE A 270 -7.71 20.07 -18.84
N VAL A 271 -6.53 19.60 -19.27
CA VAL A 271 -5.26 20.26 -19.00
C VAL A 271 -5.24 21.63 -19.67
N GLY A 272 -5.23 22.69 -18.83
CA GLY A 272 -5.29 24.08 -19.28
C GLY A 272 -6.69 24.56 -19.69
N ALA A 273 -7.76 23.79 -19.44
CA ALA A 273 -9.12 24.17 -19.80
C ALA A 273 -9.80 25.10 -18.77
N CYS A 274 -9.23 25.25 -17.56
CA CYS A 274 -9.86 25.96 -16.46
C CYS A 274 -9.50 27.45 -16.37
N GLY A 275 -8.89 27.99 -17.41
CA GLY A 275 -8.63 29.44 -17.54
C GLY A 275 -7.16 29.78 -17.33
N THR A 276 -6.92 31.10 -17.37
CA THR A 276 -5.57 31.67 -17.21
C THR A 276 -5.63 32.88 -16.28
N LEU A 277 -4.50 33.19 -15.66
CA LEU A 277 -4.34 34.49 -14.97
C LEU A 277 -4.21 35.59 -16.04
N ALA A 278 -5.24 36.42 -16.16
CA ALA A 278 -5.34 37.32 -17.27
C ALA A 278 -4.62 38.66 -17.06
N ASN A 279 -4.53 39.14 -15.81
CA ASN A 279 -3.97 40.42 -15.46
C ASN A 279 -2.79 40.27 -14.51
N HIS A 280 -1.61 40.66 -14.95
CA HIS A 280 -0.37 40.61 -14.18
C HIS A 280 -0.01 42.01 -13.58
N GLU A 281 -0.87 43.05 -13.72
CA GLU A 281 -0.59 44.39 -13.19
C GLU A 281 -0.53 44.37 -11.65
N GLY A 282 0.61 44.76 -11.08
CA GLY A 282 0.84 44.80 -9.63
C GLY A 282 1.16 43.43 -9.02
N GLU A 283 1.42 42.42 -9.80
CA GLU A 283 1.72 41.06 -9.36
C GLU A 283 2.90 41.03 -8.40
N ASP A 284 4.02 41.67 -8.72
CA ASP A 284 5.22 41.72 -7.88
C ASP A 284 5.00 42.42 -6.53
N GLU A 285 3.93 43.23 -6.38
CA GLU A 285 3.60 43.90 -5.11
C GLU A 285 2.80 43.03 -4.15
N VAL A 286 2.13 41.97 -4.68
CA VAL A 286 1.14 41.17 -3.94
C VAL A 286 1.57 39.74 -3.73
N LEU A 287 2.39 39.19 -4.64
CA LEU A 287 2.90 37.83 -4.51
C LEU A 287 4.08 37.76 -3.54
N VAL A 288 4.17 36.64 -2.86
CA VAL A 288 5.21 36.33 -1.88
C VAL A 288 5.98 35.12 -2.35
N ALA A 289 7.32 35.17 -2.35
CA ALA A 289 8.16 34.04 -2.66
C ALA A 289 7.99 32.95 -1.59
N ILE A 290 7.70 31.72 -2.02
CA ILE A 290 7.53 30.55 -1.15
C ILE A 290 8.37 29.36 -1.62
N GLY A 291 9.43 29.62 -2.39
CA GLY A 291 10.34 28.64 -2.94
C GLY A 291 11.38 29.29 -3.83
N PRO A 292 12.12 28.51 -4.63
CA PRO A 292 13.12 29.01 -5.56
C PRO A 292 12.53 30.07 -6.52
N GLN A 293 13.32 31.12 -6.82
CA GLN A 293 12.90 32.21 -7.71
C GLN A 293 13.76 32.28 -8.99
N THR A 294 14.50 31.22 -9.28
CA THR A 294 15.50 31.19 -10.36
C THR A 294 15.15 30.28 -11.53
N ARG A 295 13.92 29.77 -11.55
CA ARG A 295 13.46 28.85 -12.58
C ARG A 295 12.67 29.60 -13.67
N GLU A 296 12.67 29.02 -14.88
CA GLU A 296 12.00 29.64 -16.04
C GLU A 296 10.48 29.56 -15.93
N VAL A 297 9.95 28.44 -15.41
CA VAL A 297 8.52 28.27 -15.25
C VAL A 297 8.09 28.79 -13.89
N GLU A 298 7.12 29.69 -13.88
CA GLU A 298 6.53 30.25 -12.68
C GLU A 298 5.28 29.46 -12.26
N MET A 299 5.18 29.23 -10.96
CA MET A 299 3.97 28.68 -10.33
C MET A 299 3.45 29.65 -9.29
N ILE A 300 2.19 30.09 -9.46
CA ILE A 300 1.47 30.95 -8.52
C ILE A 300 0.42 30.13 -7.79
N GLU A 301 0.48 30.17 -6.46
CA GLU A 301 -0.45 29.48 -5.58
C GLU A 301 -1.34 30.49 -4.84
N VAL A 302 -2.64 30.43 -5.10
CA VAL A 302 -3.64 31.18 -4.30
C VAL A 302 -4.00 30.33 -3.11
N LEU A 303 -3.54 30.69 -1.93
CA LEU A 303 -3.61 29.84 -0.75
C LEU A 303 -4.08 30.54 0.52
N ASP A 304 -4.66 29.73 1.39
CA ASP A 304 -4.97 30.06 2.78
C ASP A 304 -4.10 29.16 3.69
N PRO A 305 -3.30 29.71 4.61
CA PRO A 305 -2.40 28.93 5.44
C PRO A 305 -3.10 27.98 6.44
N LEU A 306 -4.40 28.17 6.72
CA LEU A 306 -5.21 27.25 7.53
C LEU A 306 -6.08 26.29 6.69
N CYS A 307 -6.02 26.35 5.36
CA CYS A 307 -6.79 25.47 4.48
C CYS A 307 -6.18 24.06 4.42
N PRO A 308 -6.91 22.97 4.83
CA PRO A 308 -6.39 21.60 4.76
C PRO A 308 -6.05 21.15 3.34
N SER A 309 -6.81 21.61 2.34
CA SER A 309 -6.55 21.30 0.93
C SER A 309 -5.24 21.95 0.45
N CYS A 310 -4.90 23.17 0.94
CA CYS A 310 -3.61 23.81 0.64
C CYS A 310 -2.43 22.99 1.23
N ARG A 311 -2.55 22.54 2.47
CA ARG A 311 -1.55 21.64 3.07
C ARG A 311 -1.43 20.33 2.30
N GLY A 312 -2.56 19.75 1.89
CA GLY A 312 -2.58 18.54 1.07
C GLY A 312 -1.91 18.73 -0.28
N PHE A 313 -2.16 19.87 -0.93
CA PHE A 313 -1.47 20.26 -2.15
C PHE A 313 0.03 20.39 -1.95
N GLU A 314 0.46 21.11 -0.91
CA GLU A 314 1.88 21.31 -0.59
C GLU A 314 2.62 19.98 -0.37
N ALA A 315 2.05 19.08 0.42
CA ALA A 315 2.63 17.76 0.68
C ALA A 315 2.76 16.92 -0.61
N ARG A 316 1.79 17.03 -1.52
CA ARG A 316 1.80 16.30 -2.79
C ARG A 316 2.75 16.94 -3.79
N PHE A 317 2.75 18.26 -3.88
CA PHE A 317 3.66 19.01 -4.74
C PHE A 317 5.13 18.80 -4.33
N GLY A 318 5.45 18.89 -3.04
CA GLY A 318 6.80 18.64 -2.52
C GLY A 318 7.34 17.23 -2.81
N ALA A 319 6.44 16.25 -3.02
CA ALA A 319 6.82 14.91 -3.45
C ALA A 319 6.88 14.74 -4.98
N HIS A 320 6.52 15.77 -5.76
CA HIS A 320 6.57 15.74 -7.20
C HIS A 320 8.02 15.93 -7.68
N ARG A 321 8.41 15.20 -8.75
CA ARG A 321 9.77 15.27 -9.30
C ARG A 321 10.19 16.67 -9.77
N ALA A 322 9.24 17.49 -10.21
CA ALA A 322 9.47 18.83 -10.70
C ALA A 322 9.30 19.93 -9.62
N ALA A 323 9.22 19.56 -8.33
CA ALA A 323 9.07 20.54 -7.25
C ALA A 323 10.21 21.59 -7.25
N ASP A 324 11.43 21.16 -7.64
CA ASP A 324 12.60 22.03 -7.73
C ASP A 324 12.77 22.70 -9.12
N GLU A 325 11.86 22.45 -10.06
CA GLU A 325 11.96 22.94 -11.46
C GLU A 325 11.14 24.21 -11.69
N VAL A 326 10.33 24.64 -10.74
CA VAL A 326 9.47 25.83 -10.83
C VAL A 326 9.87 26.91 -9.85
N SER A 327 9.66 28.18 -10.23
CA SER A 327 9.72 29.33 -9.33
C SER A 327 8.38 29.52 -8.66
N ARG A 328 8.32 29.51 -7.32
CA ARG A 328 7.07 29.47 -6.55
C ARG A 328 6.77 30.80 -5.88
N ARG A 329 5.57 31.31 -6.13
CA ARG A 329 5.03 32.50 -5.45
C ARG A 329 3.61 32.25 -4.94
N ALA A 330 3.25 32.81 -3.80
CA ALA A 330 1.92 32.71 -3.21
C ALA A 330 1.15 34.03 -3.28
N LEU A 331 -0.11 33.95 -3.67
CA LEU A 331 -1.14 34.96 -3.40
C LEU A 331 -1.90 34.56 -2.15
N LEU A 332 -1.69 35.29 -1.05
CA LEU A 332 -2.37 34.98 0.21
C LEU A 332 -3.86 35.36 0.13
N PHE A 333 -4.71 34.37 0.31
CA PHE A 333 -6.16 34.46 0.16
C PHE A 333 -6.89 33.81 1.35
N PRO A 334 -6.78 34.42 2.56
CA PRO A 334 -7.42 33.88 3.75
C PRO A 334 -8.94 33.79 3.59
N LEU A 335 -9.52 32.62 3.89
CA LEU A 335 -10.96 32.41 3.95
C LEU A 335 -11.52 32.80 5.34
N ASP A 336 -11.19 34.00 5.74
CA ASP A 336 -11.50 34.58 7.06
C ASP A 336 -12.13 35.97 6.89
N SER A 337 -13.38 36.11 7.34
CA SER A 337 -14.16 37.34 7.19
C SER A 337 -13.59 38.54 7.97
N GLU A 338 -12.61 38.35 8.88
CA GLU A 338 -11.96 39.47 9.59
C GLU A 338 -11.15 40.38 8.63
N CYS A 339 -10.58 39.84 7.56
CA CYS A 339 -9.83 40.63 6.60
C CYS A 339 -10.30 40.46 5.14
N ASN A 340 -10.99 39.36 4.82
CA ASN A 340 -11.46 39.07 3.48
C ASN A 340 -12.96 39.39 3.34
N TRP A 341 -13.29 40.51 2.73
CA TRP A 341 -14.69 40.97 2.53
C TRP A 341 -15.48 40.13 1.54
N MET A 342 -14.83 39.19 0.82
CA MET A 342 -15.50 38.25 -0.09
C MET A 342 -16.08 37.04 0.64
N VAL A 343 -15.71 36.88 1.90
CA VAL A 343 -16.14 35.77 2.77
C VAL A 343 -17.15 36.29 3.78
N GLU A 344 -18.38 35.80 3.76
CA GLU A 344 -19.44 36.24 4.68
C GLU A 344 -19.21 35.74 6.11
N GLU A 345 -18.79 34.45 6.23
CA GLU A 345 -18.50 33.78 7.50
C GLU A 345 -17.09 33.14 7.43
N ALA A 346 -16.32 33.31 8.49
CA ALA A 346 -14.97 32.75 8.52
C ALA A 346 -14.97 31.23 8.39
N VAL A 347 -14.41 30.71 7.32
CA VAL A 347 -14.18 29.26 7.10
C VAL A 347 -12.98 28.81 7.93
N HIS A 348 -11.94 29.66 7.97
CA HIS A 348 -10.71 29.41 8.70
C HIS A 348 -10.40 30.61 9.63
N PRO A 349 -11.02 30.68 10.85
CA PRO A 349 -10.77 31.77 11.79
C PRO A 349 -9.28 31.90 12.13
N GLY A 350 -8.73 33.14 12.06
CA GLY A 350 -7.31 33.40 12.33
C GLY A 350 -6.39 33.27 11.10
N ALA A 351 -6.88 32.86 9.94
CA ALA A 351 -6.11 32.82 8.69
C ALA A 351 -5.58 34.21 8.28
N CYS A 352 -6.31 35.28 8.65
CA CYS A 352 -5.84 36.66 8.48
C CYS A 352 -4.52 36.92 9.20
N VAL A 353 -4.39 36.47 10.44
CA VAL A 353 -3.18 36.66 11.26
C VAL A 353 -1.99 35.91 10.68
N LEU A 354 -2.20 34.65 10.23
CA LEU A 354 -1.14 33.87 9.59
C LEU A 354 -0.72 34.49 8.25
N SER A 355 -1.66 34.94 7.46
CA SER A 355 -1.36 35.65 6.21
C SER A 355 -0.55 36.93 6.45
N GLU A 356 -0.91 37.72 7.49
CA GLU A 356 -0.12 38.88 7.88
C GLU A 356 1.29 38.46 8.36
N ALA A 357 1.43 37.36 9.08
CA ALA A 357 2.73 36.85 9.55
C ALA A 357 3.63 36.47 8.37
N ILE A 358 3.10 35.78 7.37
CA ILE A 358 3.82 35.41 6.14
C ILE A 358 4.26 36.67 5.41
N LEU A 359 3.37 37.67 5.27
CA LEU A 359 3.70 38.96 4.64
C LEU A 359 4.75 39.76 5.43
N CYS A 360 4.84 39.58 6.74
CA CYS A 360 5.83 40.23 7.60
C CYS A 360 7.20 39.54 7.55
N ALA A 361 7.25 38.28 7.14
CA ALA A 361 8.48 37.51 7.11
C ALA A 361 9.33 37.81 5.85
N ASP A 362 8.74 38.41 4.84
CA ASP A 362 9.38 38.74 3.54
C ASP A 362 10.18 37.55 2.97
N ASP A 363 11.52 37.56 3.05
CA ASP A 363 12.38 36.49 2.50
C ASP A 363 12.23 35.14 3.28
N ASP A 364 11.73 35.16 4.51
CA ASP A 364 11.51 33.97 5.36
C ASP A 364 10.03 33.49 5.28
N ALA A 365 9.25 33.97 4.33
CA ALA A 365 7.82 33.65 4.17
C ALA A 365 7.56 32.14 4.03
N GLU A 366 8.45 31.42 3.34
CA GLU A 366 8.41 29.96 3.20
C GLU A 366 8.52 29.25 4.56
N GLU A 367 9.40 29.71 5.47
CA GLU A 367 9.54 29.10 6.82
C GLU A 367 8.25 29.25 7.64
N VAL A 368 7.62 30.44 7.58
CA VAL A 368 6.37 30.70 8.30
C VAL A 368 5.23 29.86 7.74
N LEU A 369 5.12 29.73 6.41
CA LEU A 369 4.11 28.90 5.74
C LEU A 369 4.30 27.42 6.06
N ALA A 370 5.51 26.90 5.95
CA ALA A 370 5.83 25.52 6.27
C ALA A 370 5.47 25.18 7.72
N TRP A 371 5.85 26.07 8.67
CA TRP A 371 5.47 25.90 10.07
C TRP A 371 3.94 25.89 10.25
N ALA A 372 3.22 26.78 9.56
CA ALA A 372 1.76 26.83 9.65
C ALA A 372 1.12 25.53 9.17
N PHE A 373 1.62 24.91 8.10
CA PHE A 373 1.13 23.63 7.59
C PHE A 373 1.51 22.45 8.49
N ASP A 374 2.73 22.43 9.04
CA ASP A 374 3.16 21.39 9.97
C ASP A 374 2.33 21.33 11.26
N HIS A 375 1.89 22.51 11.74
CA HIS A 375 1.10 22.64 12.98
C HIS A 375 -0.39 22.94 12.71
N GLN A 376 -0.86 22.74 11.46
CA GLN A 376 -2.18 23.22 11.03
C GLN A 376 -3.33 22.67 11.88
N ASP A 377 -3.28 21.37 12.25
CA ASP A 377 -4.36 20.77 13.04
C ASP A 377 -4.45 21.36 14.43
N GLU A 378 -3.31 21.66 15.06
CA GLU A 378 -3.24 22.33 16.36
C GLU A 378 -3.73 23.78 16.28
N LEU A 379 -3.27 24.50 15.25
CA LEU A 379 -3.66 25.89 15.01
C LEU A 379 -5.16 26.01 14.72
N ARG A 380 -5.72 25.13 13.90
CA ARG A 380 -7.16 25.13 13.60
C ARG A 380 -7.98 24.82 14.85
N THR A 381 -7.61 23.79 15.62
CA THR A 381 -8.30 23.46 16.87
C THR A 381 -8.28 24.66 17.83
N ALA A 382 -7.12 25.28 18.03
CA ALA A 382 -6.99 26.45 18.88
C ALA A 382 -7.81 27.66 18.38
N SER A 383 -7.90 27.82 17.04
CA SER A 383 -8.68 28.91 16.45
C SER A 383 -10.19 28.68 16.50
N GLU A 384 -10.66 27.44 16.44
CA GLU A 384 -12.08 27.09 16.64
C GLU A 384 -12.54 27.43 18.06
N ASP A 385 -11.68 27.26 19.06
CA ASP A 385 -11.99 27.52 20.46
C ASP A 385 -11.86 29.02 20.85
N GLU A 386 -10.79 29.69 20.41
CA GLU A 386 -10.41 31.02 20.87
C GLU A 386 -10.31 32.08 19.75
N GLY A 387 -10.48 31.69 18.47
CA GLY A 387 -10.39 32.60 17.32
C GLY A 387 -8.97 33.12 17.03
N ALA A 388 -8.87 34.23 16.33
CA ALA A 388 -7.62 34.90 15.93
C ALA A 388 -6.63 35.17 17.08
N PRO A 389 -7.05 35.43 18.34
CA PRO A 389 -6.12 35.57 19.46
C PRO A 389 -5.24 34.35 19.73
N ALA A 390 -5.75 33.12 19.52
CA ALA A 390 -4.97 31.90 19.69
C ALA A 390 -3.83 31.84 18.66
N ILE A 391 -4.16 32.14 17.40
CA ILE A 391 -3.18 32.17 16.31
C ILE A 391 -2.13 33.27 16.55
N THR A 392 -2.56 34.47 16.98
CA THR A 392 -1.63 35.55 17.32
C THR A 392 -0.62 35.13 18.40
N ARG A 393 -1.07 34.39 19.40
CA ARG A 393 -0.21 33.89 20.49
C ARG A 393 0.79 32.87 19.95
N ALA A 394 0.34 31.90 19.18
CA ALA A 394 1.18 30.85 18.60
C ALA A 394 2.26 31.44 17.67
N VAL A 395 1.89 32.38 16.80
CA VAL A 395 2.85 33.07 15.91
C VAL A 395 3.87 33.87 16.69
N ARG A 396 3.46 34.62 17.72
CA ARG A 396 4.39 35.42 18.55
C ARG A 396 5.35 34.54 19.38
N GLU A 397 4.90 33.38 19.78
CA GLU A 397 5.75 32.43 20.49
C GLU A 397 6.81 31.85 19.57
N ARG A 398 6.44 31.45 18.36
CA ARG A 398 7.34 30.82 17.39
C ARG A 398 8.21 31.84 16.64
N PHE A 399 7.65 32.99 16.30
CA PHE A 399 8.29 34.05 15.50
C PHE A 399 8.20 35.42 16.22
N PRO A 400 8.87 35.61 17.35
CA PRO A 400 8.74 36.85 18.11
C PRO A 400 9.16 38.10 17.35
N ALA A 401 10.06 37.97 16.36
CA ALA A 401 10.52 39.08 15.51
C ALA A 401 9.40 39.69 14.63
N LEU A 402 8.35 38.91 14.32
CA LEU A 402 7.23 39.37 13.50
C LEU A 402 6.17 40.14 14.30
N SER A 403 6.25 40.14 15.64
CA SER A 403 5.20 40.67 16.54
C SER A 403 4.88 42.14 16.30
N ASP A 404 5.87 42.96 15.97
CA ASP A 404 5.72 44.40 15.76
C ASP A 404 5.14 44.75 14.35
N CYS A 405 5.18 43.80 13.42
CA CYS A 405 4.65 43.97 12.05
C CYS A 405 3.19 43.52 11.95
N ILE A 406 2.84 42.38 12.58
CA ILE A 406 1.49 41.81 12.51
C ILE A 406 0.46 42.80 13.08
N GLY A 407 -0.66 42.97 12.42
CA GLY A 407 -1.74 43.88 12.79
C GLY A 407 -1.49 45.35 12.43
N THR A 408 -0.34 45.67 11.84
CA THR A 408 -0.06 47.05 11.43
C THR A 408 -0.88 47.47 10.20
N PRO A 409 -1.18 48.78 10.05
CA PRO A 409 -1.86 49.26 8.84
C PRO A 409 -1.10 48.96 7.55
N ARG A 410 0.23 48.84 7.61
CA ARG A 410 1.08 48.53 6.44
C ARG A 410 0.84 47.11 5.94
N VAL A 411 0.91 46.13 6.82
CA VAL A 411 0.73 44.69 6.43
C VAL A 411 -0.70 44.40 6.03
N ARG A 412 -1.70 45.03 6.73
CA ARG A 412 -3.11 44.93 6.33
C ARG A 412 -3.36 45.52 4.96
N ALA A 413 -2.73 46.65 4.63
CA ALA A 413 -2.83 47.25 3.31
C ALA A 413 -2.19 46.35 2.23
N ARG A 414 -1.11 45.63 2.55
CA ARG A 414 -0.48 44.64 1.64
C ARG A 414 -1.43 43.47 1.38
N LEU A 415 -2.01 42.88 2.42
CA LEU A 415 -3.00 41.80 2.30
C LEU A 415 -4.24 42.26 1.51
N ASN A 416 -4.72 43.48 1.77
CA ASN A 416 -5.86 44.07 1.06
C ASN A 416 -5.57 44.24 -0.45
N ARG A 417 -4.32 44.60 -0.84
CA ARG A 417 -3.92 44.62 -2.25
C ARG A 417 -3.96 43.25 -2.90
N ALA A 418 -3.49 42.17 -2.18
CA ALA A 418 -3.58 40.80 -2.64
C ALA A 418 -5.03 40.37 -2.90
N LEU A 419 -5.96 40.72 -1.99
CA LEU A 419 -7.38 40.44 -2.17
C LEU A 419 -8.00 41.23 -3.33
N ARG A 420 -7.59 42.49 -3.56
CA ARG A 420 -8.03 43.27 -4.73
C ARG A 420 -7.49 42.69 -6.02
N PHE A 421 -6.27 42.23 -6.05
CA PHE A 421 -5.69 41.52 -7.20
C PHE A 421 -6.50 40.28 -7.55
N ALA A 422 -6.92 39.50 -6.54
CA ALA A 422 -7.80 38.38 -6.74
C ALA A 422 -9.13 38.78 -7.40
N VAL A 423 -9.77 39.87 -6.94
CA VAL A 423 -11.00 40.42 -7.56
C VAL A 423 -10.78 40.89 -8.98
N GLN A 424 -9.66 41.59 -9.26
CA GLN A 424 -9.33 42.09 -10.61
C GLN A 424 -9.12 40.96 -11.61
N ASN A 425 -8.65 39.77 -11.12
CA ASN A 425 -8.48 38.59 -11.91
C ASN A 425 -9.68 37.62 -11.87
N GLU A 426 -10.80 38.06 -11.27
CA GLU A 426 -12.03 37.25 -11.15
C GLU A 426 -11.80 35.88 -10.51
N LEU A 427 -10.82 35.79 -9.55
CA LEU A 427 -10.50 34.54 -8.92
C LEU A 427 -11.68 34.07 -8.06
N PRO A 428 -12.08 32.81 -8.14
CA PRO A 428 -13.12 32.25 -7.29
C PRO A 428 -12.72 32.26 -5.80
N VAL A 429 -13.71 32.35 -4.91
CA VAL A 429 -13.49 32.35 -3.46
C VAL A 429 -13.30 30.92 -2.97
N LEU A 430 -12.16 30.35 -3.30
CA LEU A 430 -11.73 29.00 -2.90
C LEU A 430 -10.21 28.88 -2.91
N THR A 431 -9.66 27.94 -2.16
CA THR A 431 -8.24 27.61 -2.08
C THR A 431 -8.04 26.08 -1.94
N PRO A 432 -6.96 25.51 -2.50
CA PRO A 432 -5.93 26.17 -3.31
C PRO A 432 -6.40 26.44 -4.74
N GLN A 433 -5.83 27.46 -5.39
CA GLN A 433 -5.83 27.58 -6.85
C GLN A 433 -4.38 27.65 -7.31
N VAL A 434 -4.04 26.99 -8.39
CA VAL A 434 -2.67 26.88 -8.87
C VAL A 434 -2.59 27.28 -10.33
N TYR A 435 -1.62 28.13 -10.65
CA TYR A 435 -1.32 28.58 -11.99
C TYR A 435 0.12 28.22 -12.33
N VAL A 436 0.34 27.58 -13.48
CA VAL A 436 1.65 27.22 -14.00
C VAL A 436 1.82 27.89 -15.35
N GLY A 437 2.86 28.74 -15.51
CA GLY A 437 3.02 29.57 -16.70
C GLY A 437 1.77 30.43 -17.00
N GLY A 438 1.06 30.87 -15.97
CA GLY A 438 -0.21 31.60 -16.10
C GLY A 438 -1.44 30.74 -16.40
N THR A 439 -1.29 29.45 -16.66
CA THR A 439 -2.39 28.51 -16.93
C THR A 439 -2.90 27.89 -15.63
N ARG A 440 -4.22 27.97 -15.39
CA ARG A 440 -4.84 27.43 -14.18
C ARG A 440 -4.98 25.91 -14.24
N LEU A 441 -4.56 25.21 -13.18
CA LEU A 441 -5.00 23.86 -12.91
C LEU A 441 -6.49 23.86 -12.58
N CYS A 442 -7.22 22.86 -13.04
CA CYS A 442 -8.60 22.69 -12.58
C CYS A 442 -8.63 22.31 -11.10
N ASP A 443 -9.67 22.73 -10.38
CA ASP A 443 -9.78 22.50 -8.93
C ASP A 443 -9.80 20.98 -8.61
N GLU A 444 -10.39 20.18 -9.49
CA GLU A 444 -10.46 18.72 -9.40
C GLU A 444 -9.10 18.03 -9.63
N ASP A 445 -8.09 18.75 -10.09
CA ASP A 445 -6.75 18.26 -10.38
C ASP A 445 -5.71 18.72 -9.35
N THR A 446 -6.12 19.43 -8.29
CA THR A 446 -5.19 19.92 -7.24
C THR A 446 -4.86 18.85 -6.18
N ASP A 447 -5.47 17.70 -6.26
CA ASP A 447 -5.26 16.53 -5.38
C ASP A 447 -4.70 15.32 -6.15
N LEU A 448 -5.51 14.29 -6.39
CA LEU A 448 -5.06 13.06 -7.08
C LEU A 448 -4.58 13.31 -8.51
N GLY A 449 -5.10 14.31 -9.19
CA GLY A 449 -4.74 14.68 -10.55
C GLY A 449 -3.47 15.51 -10.69
N LEU A 450 -2.93 16.04 -9.58
CA LEU A 450 -1.86 17.03 -9.60
C LEU A 450 -0.65 16.59 -10.42
N ASP A 451 -0.10 15.41 -10.12
CA ASP A 451 1.12 14.93 -10.76
C ASP A 451 0.94 14.80 -12.29
N TYR A 452 -0.23 14.32 -12.72
CA TYR A 452 -0.56 14.16 -14.14
C TYR A 452 -0.65 15.51 -14.86
N VAL A 453 -1.45 16.44 -14.31
CA VAL A 453 -1.70 17.74 -14.96
C VAL A 453 -0.46 18.61 -14.91
N LEU A 454 0.26 18.63 -13.78
CA LEU A 454 1.50 19.40 -13.64
C LEU A 454 2.56 18.92 -14.65
N SER A 455 2.79 17.60 -14.77
CA SER A 455 3.72 17.07 -15.77
C SER A 455 3.35 17.51 -17.19
N ARG A 456 2.04 17.50 -17.55
CA ARG A 456 1.58 17.94 -18.87
C ARG A 456 1.77 19.44 -19.11
N LEU A 457 1.54 20.28 -18.09
CA LEU A 457 1.75 21.72 -18.21
C LEU A 457 3.22 22.06 -18.33
N LEU A 458 4.09 21.45 -17.53
CA LEU A 458 5.54 21.65 -17.62
C LEU A 458 6.11 21.19 -18.97
N ASP A 459 5.69 20.02 -19.48
CA ASP A 459 6.09 19.55 -20.80
C ASP A 459 5.69 20.55 -21.94
N ARG A 460 4.55 21.26 -21.79
CA ARG A 460 4.11 22.28 -22.76
C ARG A 460 4.95 23.55 -22.67
N GLU A 461 5.26 24.04 -21.47
CA GLU A 461 6.11 25.22 -21.26
C GLU A 461 7.54 24.96 -21.79
N GLU A 462 8.12 23.78 -21.53
CA GLU A 462 9.44 23.41 -22.06
C GLU A 462 9.43 23.21 -23.59
N GLY A 463 8.32 22.71 -24.15
CA GLY A 463 8.17 22.50 -25.60
C GLY A 463 7.91 23.77 -26.42
N GLY A 464 7.62 24.88 -25.79
CA GLY A 464 7.44 26.19 -26.44
C GLY A 464 6.18 26.26 -27.34
N GLU A 465 5.10 25.50 -27.03
CA GLU A 465 3.80 25.59 -27.71
C GLU A 465 2.71 26.19 -26.80
#